data_9241cbaaa439ba359e269fbcd111e30b
#
_entry.id   9241cbaaa439ba359e269fbcd111e30b
#
_cell.length_a   1.000
_cell.length_b   1.000
_cell.length_c   1.000
_cell.angle_alpha   90.00
_cell.angle_beta   90.00
_cell.angle_gamma   90.00
#
_symmetry.space_group_name_H-M   'P 1'
#
loop_
_entity.id
_entity.type
_entity.pdbx_description
1 polymer ?
#
loop_
_entity_poly.entity_id
_entity_poly.type
_entity_poly.pdbx_seq_one_letter_code
_entity_poly.pdbx_strand_id
1 'polypeptide(L)'
;AFMVQAVKPNGTLRFTTLGGWVPSNIPAHRVWVQTAAGDYIPGVTASKPPHFMSEAERKAQPAVEDMSIDIGASSREEVLRDFRVRMAAPVVPDVTFEYQEKHDLMIGKAFDCRLGCASILRTLDNLRDKTLNVDVTGAFAVQEEMGTRGATVTANTVKPDLAIVFEGCPADDTVAEPYMIQTAIHKGPMLRHIDARMITNPRFQRYALDLAEELGIPVQESVRTGGSTNGAPIHLSNQGVPVIVIGIPVRYIHTHYGIAAHSDVENAARLAAAILERMDAAQISRF
;
A
#
# COMPACT_ATOMS: atom_id res chain seq x y z
N ALA A 1 -4.54 -1.27 -8.52
CA ALA A 1 -4.80 -2.13 -9.69
C ALA A 1 -6.23 -1.96 -10.17
N PHE A 2 -6.53 -2.52 -11.37
CA PHE A 2 -7.88 -2.53 -11.93
C PHE A 2 -8.27 -3.95 -12.35
N MET A 3 -9.55 -4.14 -12.63
CA MET A 3 -10.07 -5.41 -13.13
C MET A 3 -11.05 -5.15 -14.29
N VAL A 4 -10.92 -5.88 -15.38
CA VAL A 4 -11.83 -5.76 -16.52
C VAL A 4 -13.23 -6.21 -16.10
N GLN A 5 -14.20 -5.29 -16.18
CA GLN A 5 -15.60 -5.55 -15.85
C GLN A 5 -16.40 -6.03 -17.07
N ALA A 6 -16.10 -5.46 -18.24
CA ALA A 6 -16.77 -5.83 -19.48
C ALA A 6 -15.93 -5.43 -20.71
N VAL A 7 -16.17 -6.09 -21.83
CA VAL A 7 -15.66 -5.70 -23.15
C VAL A 7 -16.78 -5.00 -23.90
N LYS A 8 -16.54 -3.73 -24.28
CA LYS A 8 -17.52 -2.91 -25.01
C LYS A 8 -17.58 -3.32 -26.50
N PRO A 9 -18.68 -3.05 -27.21
CA PRO A 9 -18.81 -3.39 -28.65
C PRO A 9 -17.70 -2.78 -29.52
N ASN A 10 -17.20 -1.59 -29.15
CA ASN A 10 -16.14 -0.87 -29.88
C ASN A 10 -14.71 -1.36 -29.57
N GLY A 11 -14.55 -2.45 -28.82
CA GLY A 11 -13.25 -3.00 -28.49
C GLY A 11 -12.57 -2.41 -27.24
N THR A 12 -13.10 -1.35 -26.64
CA THR A 12 -12.56 -0.85 -25.38
C THR A 12 -13.06 -1.65 -24.17
N LEU A 13 -12.31 -1.59 -23.06
CA LEU A 13 -12.62 -2.34 -21.85
C LEU A 13 -13.22 -1.41 -20.80
N ARG A 14 -14.37 -1.80 -20.24
CA ARG A 14 -14.86 -1.25 -18.99
C ARG A 14 -14.13 -1.92 -17.83
N PHE A 15 -13.78 -1.17 -16.80
CA PHE A 15 -13.03 -1.69 -15.66
C PHE A 15 -13.56 -1.15 -14.33
N THR A 16 -13.17 -1.78 -13.25
CA THR A 16 -13.34 -1.29 -11.88
C THR A 16 -11.99 -1.16 -11.19
N THR A 17 -11.89 -0.31 -10.19
CA THR A 17 -10.69 -0.20 -9.34
C THR A 17 -10.65 -1.33 -8.32
N LEU A 18 -9.45 -1.76 -7.96
CA LEU A 18 -9.19 -2.61 -6.81
C LEU A 18 -8.51 -1.74 -5.75
N GLY A 19 -9.26 -1.42 -4.69
CA GLY A 19 -8.86 -0.44 -3.69
C GLY A 19 -9.25 0.99 -4.03
N GLY A 20 -8.84 1.92 -3.20
CA GLY A 20 -9.08 3.34 -3.37
C GLY A 20 -8.18 3.95 -4.44
N TRP A 21 -8.76 4.65 -5.40
CA TRP A 21 -8.04 5.40 -6.43
C TRP A 21 -8.56 6.84 -6.48
N VAL A 22 -7.67 7.78 -6.81
CA VAL A 22 -8.06 9.15 -7.15
C VAL A 22 -8.50 9.14 -8.62
N PRO A 23 -9.80 9.29 -8.94
CA PRO A 23 -10.29 9.11 -10.31
C PRO A 23 -9.62 10.03 -11.33
N SER A 24 -9.30 11.29 -10.95
CA SER A 24 -8.60 12.24 -11.83
C SER A 24 -7.19 11.79 -12.24
N ASN A 25 -6.58 10.88 -11.51
CA ASN A 25 -5.22 10.39 -11.78
C ASN A 25 -5.20 9.05 -12.56
N ILE A 26 -6.37 8.53 -12.93
CA ILE A 26 -6.46 7.26 -13.68
C ILE A 26 -6.20 7.44 -15.18
N PRO A 27 -6.77 8.46 -15.88
CA PRO A 27 -6.67 8.58 -17.33
C PRO A 27 -5.25 8.89 -17.84
N ALA A 28 -5.03 8.57 -19.12
CA ALA A 28 -3.81 8.87 -19.88
C ALA A 28 -2.53 8.18 -19.40
N HIS A 29 -2.66 7.03 -18.71
CA HIS A 29 -1.52 6.22 -18.29
C HIS A 29 -1.49 4.88 -19.01
N ARG A 30 -0.30 4.39 -19.27
CA ARG A 30 -0.08 3.03 -19.77
C ARG A 30 -0.37 2.01 -18.67
N VAL A 31 -0.95 0.91 -19.10
CA VAL A 31 -1.26 -0.25 -18.24
C VAL A 31 -0.91 -1.54 -18.95
N TRP A 32 -0.72 -2.59 -18.18
CA TRP A 32 -0.63 -3.96 -18.64
C TRP A 32 -1.93 -4.69 -18.34
N VAL A 33 -2.54 -5.28 -19.38
CA VAL A 33 -3.76 -6.07 -19.29
C VAL A 33 -3.43 -7.55 -19.44
N GLN A 34 -3.84 -8.38 -18.49
CA GLN A 34 -3.56 -9.82 -18.58
C GLN A 34 -4.47 -10.50 -19.58
N THR A 35 -3.90 -11.36 -20.41
CA THR A 35 -4.64 -12.23 -21.36
C THR A 35 -5.07 -13.53 -20.68
N ALA A 36 -5.96 -14.28 -21.32
CA ALA A 36 -6.37 -15.61 -20.86
C ALA A 36 -5.23 -16.65 -20.86
N ALA A 37 -4.10 -16.37 -21.53
CA ALA A 37 -2.91 -17.22 -21.50
C ALA A 37 -1.97 -16.89 -20.35
N GLY A 38 -2.24 -15.81 -19.60
CA GLY A 38 -1.38 -15.32 -18.52
C GLY A 38 -0.34 -14.28 -18.97
N ASP A 39 -0.21 -14.03 -20.25
CA ASP A 39 0.64 -12.97 -20.79
C ASP A 39 0.04 -11.59 -20.52
N TYR A 40 0.85 -10.53 -20.68
CA TYR A 40 0.40 -9.16 -20.53
C TYR A 40 0.55 -8.40 -21.84
N ILE A 41 -0.48 -7.65 -22.21
CA ILE A 41 -0.48 -6.75 -23.37
C ILE A 41 -0.61 -5.30 -22.92
N PRO A 42 -0.06 -4.34 -23.67
CA PRO A 42 -0.17 -2.93 -23.33
C PRO A 42 -1.59 -2.41 -23.58
N GLY A 43 -2.00 -1.46 -22.75
CA GLY A 43 -3.20 -0.67 -22.93
C GLY A 43 -3.00 0.73 -22.38
N VAL A 44 -3.97 1.58 -22.58
CA VAL A 44 -4.00 2.95 -22.06
C VAL A 44 -5.33 3.19 -21.36
N THR A 45 -5.28 3.72 -20.13
CA THR A 45 -6.48 4.23 -19.47
C THR A 45 -6.89 5.54 -20.14
N ALA A 46 -8.15 5.68 -20.48
CA ALA A 46 -8.66 6.80 -21.24
C ALA A 46 -9.98 7.34 -20.67
N SER A 47 -10.15 8.63 -20.76
CA SER A 47 -11.43 9.32 -20.57
C SER A 47 -11.88 9.96 -21.87
N LYS A 48 -13.11 10.46 -21.91
CA LYS A 48 -13.65 11.21 -23.07
C LYS A 48 -12.78 12.42 -23.38
N PRO A 49 -12.27 12.59 -24.60
CA PRO A 49 -11.46 13.77 -24.95
C PRO A 49 -12.26 15.06 -24.83
N PRO A 50 -11.61 16.18 -24.45
CA PRO A 50 -12.29 17.48 -24.27
C PRO A 50 -13.09 17.96 -25.47
N HIS A 51 -12.67 17.60 -26.70
CA HIS A 51 -13.35 17.95 -27.94
C HIS A 51 -14.78 17.38 -28.05
N PHE A 52 -15.05 16.30 -27.34
CA PHE A 52 -16.34 15.62 -27.35
C PHE A 52 -17.13 15.82 -26.04
N MET A 53 -16.56 16.57 -25.08
CA MET A 53 -17.23 16.89 -23.80
C MET A 53 -18.15 18.10 -23.93
N SER A 54 -19.33 18.03 -23.36
CA SER A 54 -20.16 19.19 -23.04
C SER A 54 -19.49 20.07 -21.97
N GLU A 55 -19.97 21.28 -21.80
CA GLU A 55 -19.45 22.19 -20.76
C GLU A 55 -19.67 21.63 -19.34
N ALA A 56 -20.78 20.95 -19.11
CA ALA A 56 -21.09 20.28 -17.84
C ALA A 56 -20.12 19.13 -17.55
N GLU A 57 -19.82 18.28 -18.55
CA GLU A 57 -18.86 17.19 -18.41
C GLU A 57 -17.43 17.67 -18.12
N ARG A 58 -17.03 18.82 -18.69
CA ARG A 58 -15.70 19.41 -18.42
C ARG A 58 -15.54 19.92 -16.98
N LYS A 59 -16.64 20.35 -16.35
CA LYS A 59 -16.67 20.86 -14.98
C LYS A 59 -16.89 19.75 -13.94
N ALA A 60 -17.37 18.58 -14.36
CA ALA A 60 -17.63 17.45 -13.48
C ALA A 60 -16.34 16.76 -13.04
N GLN A 61 -16.35 16.21 -11.83
CA GLN A 61 -15.30 15.28 -11.42
C GLN A 61 -15.38 14.02 -12.29
N PRO A 62 -14.24 13.52 -12.81
CA PRO A 62 -14.25 12.30 -13.64
C PRO A 62 -14.73 11.10 -12.83
N ALA A 63 -15.68 10.33 -13.36
CA ALA A 63 -16.13 9.08 -12.78
C ALA A 63 -15.43 7.90 -13.45
N VAL A 64 -15.10 6.86 -12.69
CA VAL A 64 -14.43 5.65 -13.23
C VAL A 64 -15.30 4.98 -14.28
N GLU A 65 -16.62 5.04 -14.13
CA GLU A 65 -17.62 4.48 -15.05
C GLU A 65 -17.56 5.09 -16.45
N ASP A 66 -17.09 6.33 -16.57
CA ASP A 66 -16.94 7.06 -17.83
C ASP A 66 -15.60 6.81 -18.52
N MET A 67 -14.71 6.08 -17.85
CA MET A 67 -13.39 5.74 -18.36
C MET A 67 -13.40 4.40 -19.09
N SER A 68 -12.36 4.16 -19.83
CA SER A 68 -12.11 2.90 -20.53
C SER A 68 -10.61 2.57 -20.51
N ILE A 69 -10.29 1.29 -20.71
CA ILE A 69 -8.96 0.88 -21.10
C ILE A 69 -9.01 0.54 -22.58
N ASP A 70 -8.13 1.14 -23.36
CA ASP A 70 -7.98 0.89 -24.80
C ASP A 70 -6.72 0.06 -25.05
N ILE A 71 -6.88 -1.03 -25.75
CA ILE A 71 -5.80 -1.95 -26.16
C ILE A 71 -5.57 -1.94 -27.68
N GLY A 72 -6.19 -0.99 -28.39
CA GLY A 72 -6.11 -0.84 -29.86
C GLY A 72 -7.04 -1.76 -30.65
N ALA A 73 -7.98 -2.46 -30.00
CA ALA A 73 -8.95 -3.29 -30.67
C ALA A 73 -10.12 -2.46 -31.25
N SER A 74 -10.68 -2.92 -32.38
CA SER A 74 -11.77 -2.25 -33.10
C SER A 74 -13.14 -2.86 -32.80
N SER A 75 -13.20 -4.05 -32.22
CA SER A 75 -14.44 -4.74 -31.89
C SER A 75 -14.29 -5.66 -30.67
N ARG A 76 -15.44 -6.01 -30.10
CA ARG A 76 -15.50 -6.99 -29.01
C ARG A 76 -14.96 -8.36 -29.44
N GLU A 77 -15.27 -8.78 -30.66
CA GLU A 77 -14.86 -10.06 -31.23
C GLU A 77 -13.34 -10.15 -31.30
N GLU A 78 -12.69 -9.10 -31.77
CA GLU A 78 -11.24 -8.98 -31.83
C GLU A 78 -10.60 -9.08 -30.43
N VAL A 79 -11.14 -8.38 -29.42
CA VAL A 79 -10.67 -8.47 -28.03
C VAL A 79 -10.72 -9.91 -27.51
N LEU A 80 -11.83 -10.59 -27.73
CA LEU A 80 -12.04 -11.94 -27.18
C LEU A 80 -11.23 -13.01 -27.92
N ARG A 81 -11.09 -12.90 -29.24
CA ARG A 81 -10.46 -13.91 -30.10
C ARG A 81 -8.96 -13.66 -30.24
N ASP A 82 -8.57 -12.45 -30.59
CA ASP A 82 -7.19 -12.13 -31.01
C ASP A 82 -6.35 -11.65 -29.82
N PHE A 83 -6.84 -10.69 -29.05
CA PHE A 83 -6.18 -10.22 -27.82
C PHE A 83 -6.40 -11.16 -26.62
N ARG A 84 -7.41 -12.00 -26.66
CA ARG A 84 -7.74 -12.99 -25.63
C ARG A 84 -7.93 -12.39 -24.24
N VAL A 85 -8.44 -11.15 -24.16
CA VAL A 85 -8.81 -10.49 -22.91
C VAL A 85 -10.24 -10.85 -22.54
N ARG A 86 -10.47 -11.21 -21.28
CA ARG A 86 -11.78 -11.65 -20.76
C ARG A 86 -12.21 -10.79 -19.56
N MET A 87 -13.46 -10.96 -19.17
CA MET A 87 -13.96 -10.46 -17.90
C MET A 87 -13.07 -10.95 -16.75
N ALA A 88 -12.90 -10.10 -15.74
CA ALA A 88 -12.05 -10.33 -14.57
C ALA A 88 -10.53 -10.36 -14.85
N ALA A 89 -10.09 -10.01 -16.08
CA ALA A 89 -8.66 -9.86 -16.37
C ALA A 89 -8.05 -8.80 -15.48
N PRO A 90 -6.93 -9.09 -14.76
CA PRO A 90 -6.20 -8.11 -13.99
C PRO A 90 -5.56 -7.05 -14.90
N VAL A 91 -5.52 -5.82 -14.40
CA VAL A 91 -4.85 -4.70 -15.07
C VAL A 91 -3.99 -3.96 -14.06
N VAL A 92 -2.75 -3.73 -14.42
CA VAL A 92 -1.77 -3.09 -13.55
C VAL A 92 -1.10 -1.90 -14.24
N PRO A 93 -0.68 -0.86 -13.51
CA PRO A 93 0.10 0.24 -14.06
C PRO A 93 1.38 -0.25 -14.75
N ASP A 94 1.68 0.30 -15.92
CA ASP A 94 2.96 0.10 -16.62
C ASP A 94 3.99 1.09 -16.05
N VAL A 95 4.52 0.76 -14.89
CA VAL A 95 5.53 1.56 -14.18
C VAL A 95 6.70 0.66 -13.84
N THR A 96 7.89 1.09 -14.23
CA THR A 96 9.16 0.46 -13.88
C THR A 96 9.68 1.03 -12.58
N PHE A 97 10.25 0.19 -11.74
CA PHE A 97 10.92 0.63 -10.51
C PHE A 97 12.23 1.32 -10.86
N GLU A 98 12.47 2.48 -10.25
CA GLU A 98 13.69 3.27 -10.35
C GLU A 98 14.22 3.59 -8.95
N TYR A 99 15.53 3.47 -8.78
CA TYR A 99 16.24 3.91 -7.57
C TYR A 99 17.31 4.93 -7.93
N GLN A 100 17.19 6.10 -7.35
CA GLN A 100 18.14 7.20 -7.50
C GLN A 100 19.01 7.27 -6.23
N GLU A 101 20.08 6.50 -6.22
CA GLU A 101 20.98 6.35 -5.07
C GLU A 101 21.46 7.68 -4.50
N LYS A 102 21.91 8.61 -5.36
CA LYS A 102 22.38 9.94 -4.96
C LYS A 102 21.37 10.73 -4.13
N HIS A 103 20.09 10.52 -4.35
CA HIS A 103 18.99 11.25 -3.71
C HIS A 103 18.22 10.36 -2.73
N ASP A 104 18.64 9.11 -2.55
CA ASP A 104 17.95 8.12 -1.74
C ASP A 104 16.45 8.00 -2.07
N LEU A 105 16.12 8.10 -3.37
CA LEU A 105 14.74 8.11 -3.85
C LEU A 105 14.41 6.86 -4.66
N MET A 106 13.28 6.29 -4.33
CA MET A 106 12.63 5.23 -5.11
C MET A 106 11.39 5.78 -5.78
N ILE A 107 11.19 5.42 -7.06
CA ILE A 107 9.97 5.68 -7.82
C ILE A 107 9.43 4.34 -8.30
N GLY A 108 8.16 4.08 -8.09
CA GLY A 108 7.57 2.79 -8.49
C GLY A 108 6.06 2.75 -8.32
N LYS A 109 5.47 1.60 -8.60
CA LYS A 109 4.05 1.33 -8.39
C LYS A 109 3.81 0.50 -7.14
N ALA A 110 2.63 0.63 -6.58
CA ALA A 110 2.15 -0.21 -5.47
C ALA A 110 3.13 -0.24 -4.28
N PHE A 111 3.76 0.90 -3.97
CA PHE A 111 4.56 1.05 -2.75
C PHE A 111 3.69 0.84 -1.50
N ASP A 112 2.44 1.17 -1.59
CA ASP A 112 1.34 0.68 -0.77
C ASP A 112 0.82 -0.67 -1.33
N CYS A 113 1.06 -1.86 -0.66
CA CYS A 113 2.06 -1.88 0.41
C CYS A 113 3.22 -2.85 0.12
N ARG A 114 3.85 -2.72 -1.06
CA ARG A 114 5.04 -3.53 -1.38
C ARG A 114 6.26 -3.13 -0.56
N LEU A 115 6.33 -1.86 -0.09
CA LEU A 115 7.39 -1.45 0.82
C LEU A 115 7.23 -2.11 2.19
N GLY A 116 6.00 -2.32 2.65
CA GLY A 116 5.74 -3.12 3.84
C GLY A 116 6.20 -4.57 3.68
N CYS A 117 5.95 -5.19 2.52
CA CYS A 117 6.47 -6.52 2.22
C CYS A 117 8.01 -6.56 2.25
N ALA A 118 8.66 -5.57 1.64
CA ALA A 118 10.12 -5.45 1.67
C ALA A 118 10.65 -5.26 3.10
N SER A 119 9.96 -4.47 3.92
CA SER A 119 10.31 -4.25 5.33
C SER A 119 10.20 -5.52 6.16
N ILE A 120 9.22 -6.38 5.92
CA ILE A 120 9.13 -7.72 6.56
C ILE A 120 10.38 -8.54 6.22
N LEU A 121 10.71 -8.66 4.93
CA LEU A 121 11.88 -9.43 4.49
C LEU A 121 13.18 -8.86 5.07
N ARG A 122 13.33 -7.54 5.07
CA ARG A 122 14.50 -6.87 5.61
C ARG A 122 14.60 -7.02 7.13
N THR A 123 13.47 -7.00 7.84
CA THR A 123 13.43 -7.28 9.29
C THR A 123 13.91 -8.70 9.58
N LEU A 124 13.40 -9.69 8.85
CA LEU A 124 13.83 -11.09 9.02
C LEU A 124 15.32 -11.29 8.67
N ASP A 125 15.81 -10.58 7.65
CA ASP A 125 17.24 -10.58 7.32
C ASP A 125 18.11 -9.99 8.44
N ASN A 126 17.69 -8.89 9.04
CA ASN A 126 18.35 -8.26 10.19
C ASN A 126 18.37 -9.18 11.43
N LEU A 127 17.41 -10.10 11.54
CA LEU A 127 17.28 -11.04 12.66
C LEU A 127 17.96 -12.40 12.41
N ARG A 128 18.47 -12.65 11.20
CA ARG A 128 18.95 -13.97 10.76
C ARG A 128 19.91 -14.65 11.74
N ASP A 129 20.86 -13.91 12.28
CA ASP A 129 21.92 -14.44 13.16
C ASP A 129 21.69 -14.05 14.63
N LYS A 130 20.46 -13.67 14.97
CA LYS A 130 20.10 -13.23 16.33
C LYS A 130 19.46 -14.37 17.12
N THR A 131 19.75 -14.42 18.40
CA THR A 131 19.00 -15.25 19.34
C THR A 131 17.84 -14.45 19.89
N LEU A 132 16.63 -14.93 19.67
CA LEU A 132 15.39 -14.27 20.10
C LEU A 132 14.73 -15.08 21.22
N ASN A 133 14.01 -14.36 22.10
CA ASN A 133 13.19 -14.97 23.16
C ASN A 133 11.71 -15.12 22.74
N VAL A 134 11.41 -14.89 21.48
CA VAL A 134 10.06 -14.97 20.88
C VAL A 134 10.13 -15.66 19.51
N ASP A 135 9.07 -16.31 19.11
CA ASP A 135 8.90 -16.76 17.75
C ASP A 135 8.47 -15.60 16.86
N VAL A 136 9.07 -15.47 15.68
CA VAL A 136 8.77 -14.41 14.72
C VAL A 136 8.21 -15.01 13.44
N THR A 137 7.02 -14.57 13.06
CA THR A 137 6.36 -14.97 11.81
C THR A 137 6.20 -13.77 10.89
N GLY A 138 6.84 -13.82 9.72
CA GLY A 138 6.59 -12.86 8.64
C GLY A 138 5.32 -13.24 7.88
N ALA A 139 4.31 -12.39 7.91
CA ALA A 139 3.00 -12.67 7.33
C ALA A 139 2.66 -11.70 6.20
N PHE A 140 2.33 -12.23 5.02
CA PHE A 140 1.92 -11.47 3.84
C PHE A 140 0.42 -11.65 3.62
N ALA A 141 -0.36 -10.66 4.04
CA ALA A 141 -1.81 -10.69 3.91
C ALA A 141 -2.25 -10.25 2.52
N VAL A 142 -3.21 -10.97 1.93
CA VAL A 142 -3.82 -10.64 0.64
C VAL A 142 -5.08 -9.78 0.83
N GLN A 143 -5.49 -9.06 -0.24
CA GLN A 143 -6.73 -8.28 -0.28
C GLN A 143 -6.84 -7.22 0.84
N GLU A 144 -5.71 -6.60 1.19
CA GLU A 144 -5.70 -5.49 2.14
C GLU A 144 -6.53 -4.32 1.61
N GLU A 145 -6.28 -3.88 0.37
CA GLU A 145 -6.94 -2.79 -0.36
C GLU A 145 -8.46 -2.95 -0.52
N MET A 146 -8.96 -4.16 -0.35
CA MET A 146 -10.38 -4.50 -0.44
C MET A 146 -11.04 -4.73 0.93
N GLY A 147 -10.45 -4.17 1.99
CA GLY A 147 -10.97 -4.21 3.35
C GLY A 147 -10.24 -5.16 4.29
N THR A 148 -8.93 -5.22 4.23
CA THR A 148 -8.03 -5.93 5.19
C THR A 148 -8.36 -7.42 5.37
N ARG A 149 -8.89 -8.08 4.31
CA ARG A 149 -9.50 -9.42 4.40
C ARG A 149 -8.50 -10.51 4.78
N GLY A 150 -7.33 -10.50 4.15
CA GLY A 150 -6.28 -11.48 4.40
C GLY A 150 -5.72 -11.41 5.82
N ALA A 151 -5.66 -10.22 6.40
CA ALA A 151 -5.15 -10.04 7.76
C ALA A 151 -6.02 -10.74 8.81
N THR A 152 -7.35 -10.78 8.62
CA THR A 152 -8.25 -11.56 9.48
C THR A 152 -7.91 -13.05 9.46
N VAL A 153 -7.69 -13.60 8.26
CA VAL A 153 -7.32 -15.01 8.09
C VAL A 153 -5.93 -15.29 8.68
N THR A 154 -4.98 -14.40 8.41
CA THR A 154 -3.60 -14.54 8.90
C THR A 154 -3.54 -14.48 10.42
N ALA A 155 -4.25 -13.53 11.06
CA ALA A 155 -4.32 -13.43 12.52
C ALA A 155 -4.92 -14.68 13.17
N ASN A 156 -5.96 -15.25 12.57
CA ASN A 156 -6.57 -16.50 13.05
C ASN A 156 -5.65 -17.72 12.89
N THR A 157 -4.78 -17.72 11.89
CA THR A 157 -3.83 -18.79 11.62
C THR A 157 -2.61 -18.70 12.54
N VAL A 158 -2.01 -17.52 12.66
CA VAL A 158 -0.80 -17.28 13.44
C VAL A 158 -1.11 -17.20 14.93
N LYS A 159 -2.24 -16.60 15.30
CA LYS A 159 -2.65 -16.31 16.70
C LYS A 159 -1.57 -15.55 17.48
N PRO A 160 -1.14 -14.38 17.00
CA PRO A 160 -0.02 -13.68 17.60
C PRO A 160 -0.36 -13.15 18.99
N ASP A 161 0.64 -13.08 19.87
CA ASP A 161 0.56 -12.38 21.16
C ASP A 161 0.83 -10.86 20.99
N LEU A 162 1.50 -10.49 19.90
CA LEU A 162 1.88 -9.11 19.56
C LEU A 162 2.02 -8.99 18.04
N ALA A 163 1.72 -7.83 17.46
CA ALA A 163 1.91 -7.61 16.04
C ALA A 163 2.54 -6.26 15.70
N ILE A 164 3.47 -6.29 14.74
CA ILE A 164 4.02 -5.13 14.06
C ILE A 164 3.47 -5.14 12.63
N VAL A 165 2.79 -4.10 12.23
CA VAL A 165 2.23 -3.95 10.88
C VAL A 165 3.04 -2.90 10.13
N PHE A 166 3.60 -3.29 8.98
CA PHE A 166 4.18 -2.35 8.05
C PHE A 166 3.14 -1.87 7.06
N GLU A 167 3.17 -0.58 6.74
CA GLU A 167 2.23 0.05 5.83
C GLU A 167 2.90 1.09 4.95
N GLY A 168 2.54 1.16 3.67
CA GLY A 168 2.81 2.33 2.85
C GLY A 168 1.83 3.43 3.25
N CYS A 169 2.31 4.52 3.84
CA CYS A 169 1.40 5.54 4.34
C CYS A 169 1.49 6.85 3.55
N PRO A 170 0.37 7.58 3.40
CA PRO A 170 0.37 8.85 2.68
C PRO A 170 1.37 9.84 3.28
N ALA A 171 2.40 10.23 2.53
CA ALA A 171 3.22 11.37 2.86
C ALA A 171 2.42 12.66 2.63
N ASP A 172 2.48 13.57 3.60
CA ASP A 172 1.74 14.82 3.59
C ASP A 172 2.64 16.06 3.44
N ASP A 173 3.93 15.85 3.30
CA ASP A 173 4.97 16.89 3.23
C ASP A 173 4.91 17.81 2.00
N THR A 174 4.11 17.47 1.00
CA THR A 174 3.88 18.30 -0.20
C THR A 174 2.51 18.96 -0.25
N VAL A 175 1.61 18.64 0.69
CA VAL A 175 0.21 19.06 0.63
C VAL A 175 -0.32 19.62 1.95
N ALA A 176 0.30 19.33 3.08
CA ALA A 176 -0.12 19.83 4.38
C ALA A 176 0.56 21.15 4.73
N GLU A 177 -0.10 21.97 5.57
CA GLU A 177 0.52 23.13 6.21
C GLU A 177 1.69 22.67 7.08
N PRO A 178 2.79 23.45 7.19
CA PRO A 178 4.02 22.99 7.86
C PRO A 178 3.83 22.43 9.26
N TYR A 179 2.93 23.01 10.07
CA TYR A 179 2.66 22.54 11.42
C TYR A 179 1.82 21.26 11.49
N MET A 180 1.22 20.86 10.39
CA MET A 180 0.39 19.65 10.26
C MET A 180 1.11 18.48 9.60
N ILE A 181 2.34 18.68 9.13
CA ILE A 181 3.13 17.59 8.52
C ILE A 181 3.45 16.56 9.60
N GLN A 182 2.98 15.34 9.39
CA GLN A 182 3.17 14.21 10.29
C GLN A 182 3.90 13.04 9.60
N THR A 183 4.05 13.10 8.28
CA THR A 183 4.61 12.01 7.50
C THR A 183 5.34 12.58 6.28
N ALA A 184 6.65 12.78 6.42
CA ALA A 184 7.52 13.28 5.36
C ALA A 184 8.51 12.20 4.92
N ILE A 185 8.88 12.15 3.63
CA ILE A 185 9.98 11.29 3.17
C ILE A 185 11.31 11.78 3.74
N HIS A 186 12.30 10.90 3.90
CA HIS A 186 13.62 11.13 4.51
C HIS A 186 13.60 11.53 6.00
N LYS A 187 12.49 11.31 6.69
CA LYS A 187 12.36 11.61 8.12
C LYS A 187 12.18 10.37 8.99
N GLY A 188 12.39 9.20 8.40
CA GLY A 188 12.16 7.91 9.05
C GLY A 188 10.70 7.43 8.95
N PRO A 189 10.43 6.20 9.35
CA PRO A 189 9.08 5.65 9.38
C PRO A 189 8.19 6.42 10.36
N MET A 190 6.89 6.35 10.10
CA MET A 190 5.85 6.96 10.92
C MET A 190 5.20 5.93 11.84
N LEU A 191 5.16 6.18 13.13
CA LEU A 191 4.40 5.42 14.11
C LEU A 191 3.00 6.01 14.27
N ARG A 192 1.97 5.20 13.93
CA ARG A 192 0.57 5.64 13.90
C ARG A 192 -0.09 5.47 15.26
N HIS A 193 -0.60 6.55 15.84
CA HIS A 193 -1.34 6.51 17.10
C HIS A 193 -2.79 6.07 16.92
N ILE A 194 -3.44 6.52 15.86
CA ILE A 194 -4.86 6.25 15.57
C ILE A 194 -5.11 6.34 14.07
N ASP A 195 -6.05 5.55 13.60
CA ASP A 195 -6.73 5.71 12.31
C ASP A 195 -8.24 5.49 12.47
N ALA A 196 -8.99 5.40 11.37
CA ALA A 196 -10.45 5.26 11.41
C ALA A 196 -10.94 3.98 12.11
N ARG A 197 -10.09 2.95 12.24
CA ARG A 197 -10.49 1.62 12.71
C ARG A 197 -9.67 1.05 13.85
N MET A 198 -8.60 1.74 14.27
CA MET A 198 -7.73 1.28 15.35
C MET A 198 -7.14 2.46 16.14
N ILE A 199 -7.13 2.35 17.46
CA ILE A 199 -6.25 3.11 18.34
C ILE A 199 -5.11 2.18 18.71
N THR A 200 -3.88 2.58 18.42
CA THR A 200 -2.67 1.81 18.74
C THR A 200 -2.54 1.63 20.26
N ASN A 201 -2.09 0.46 20.69
CA ASN A 201 -1.79 0.23 22.11
C ASN A 201 -0.76 1.27 22.61
N PRO A 202 -1.12 2.16 23.55
CA PRO A 202 -0.28 3.29 23.89
C PRO A 202 1.02 2.90 24.62
N ARG A 203 1.03 1.77 25.33
CA ARG A 203 2.25 1.27 26.01
C ARG A 203 3.22 0.69 25.00
N PHE A 204 2.74 -0.07 24.01
CA PHE A 204 3.58 -0.60 22.95
C PHE A 204 4.10 0.54 22.04
N GLN A 205 3.25 1.51 21.71
CA GLN A 205 3.66 2.70 20.96
C GLN A 205 4.77 3.46 21.66
N ARG A 206 4.62 3.72 22.97
CA ARG A 206 5.63 4.40 23.77
C ARG A 206 6.93 3.63 23.81
N TYR A 207 6.85 2.33 24.04
CA TYR A 207 8.04 1.46 24.03
C TYR A 207 8.80 1.55 22.69
N ALA A 208 8.08 1.55 21.55
CA ALA A 208 8.71 1.67 20.24
C ALA A 208 9.36 3.04 20.02
N LEU A 209 8.74 4.13 20.49
CA LEU A 209 9.28 5.48 20.42
C LEU A 209 10.55 5.65 21.29
N ASP A 210 10.49 5.19 22.53
CA ASP A 210 11.61 5.27 23.48
C ASP A 210 12.81 4.45 22.94
N LEU A 211 12.55 3.30 22.34
CA LEU A 211 13.59 2.48 21.72
C LEU A 211 14.18 3.15 20.47
N ALA A 212 13.37 3.79 19.64
CA ALA A 212 13.84 4.53 18.48
C ALA A 212 14.76 5.68 18.91
N GLU A 213 14.40 6.43 19.95
CA GLU A 213 15.21 7.51 20.53
C GLU A 213 16.54 6.96 21.06
N GLU A 214 16.52 5.88 21.85
CA GLU A 214 17.72 5.23 22.40
C GLU A 214 18.71 4.82 21.30
N LEU A 215 18.19 4.30 20.18
CA LEU A 215 19.01 3.77 19.06
C LEU A 215 19.34 4.82 17.99
N GLY A 216 18.87 6.05 18.15
CA GLY A 216 19.04 7.11 17.15
C GLY A 216 18.39 6.77 15.81
N ILE A 217 17.28 6.04 15.82
CA ILE A 217 16.49 5.74 14.62
C ILE A 217 15.50 6.89 14.45
N PRO A 218 15.55 7.63 13.32
CA PRO A 218 14.57 8.69 13.08
C PRO A 218 13.18 8.08 12.91
N VAL A 219 12.19 8.67 13.59
CA VAL A 219 10.79 8.30 13.51
C VAL A 219 9.91 9.54 13.52
N GLN A 220 8.72 9.38 12.95
CA GLN A 220 7.66 10.39 12.97
C GLN A 220 6.44 9.81 13.67
N GLU A 221 5.53 10.67 14.11
CA GLU A 221 4.29 10.26 14.76
C GLU A 221 3.09 10.81 14.00
N SER A 222 2.00 10.05 13.92
CA SER A 222 0.80 10.57 13.28
C SER A 222 -0.50 10.19 13.98
N VAL A 223 -1.42 11.16 13.96
CA VAL A 223 -2.81 11.03 14.38
C VAL A 223 -3.67 11.21 13.14
N ARG A 224 -4.34 10.15 12.68
CA ARG A 224 -5.12 10.13 11.44
C ARG A 224 -6.60 9.92 11.77
N THR A 225 -7.48 10.60 11.04
CA THR A 225 -8.94 10.42 11.17
C THR A 225 -9.53 9.52 10.08
N GLY A 226 -8.74 9.21 9.05
CA GLY A 226 -9.13 8.37 7.92
C GLY A 226 -8.14 7.24 7.69
N GLY A 227 -8.47 6.38 6.72
CA GLY A 227 -7.68 5.20 6.40
C GLY A 227 -7.83 4.06 7.41
N SER A 228 -7.20 2.95 7.10
CA SER A 228 -7.12 1.76 7.95
C SER A 228 -5.94 0.93 7.45
N THR A 229 -5.52 -0.05 8.24
CA THR A 229 -4.44 -0.97 7.91
C THR A 229 -4.80 -2.39 8.34
N ASN A 230 -3.95 -3.35 8.02
CA ASN A 230 -4.05 -4.72 8.55
C ASN A 230 -4.05 -4.79 10.09
N GLY A 231 -3.62 -3.74 10.78
CA GLY A 231 -3.73 -3.63 12.23
C GLY A 231 -5.17 -3.70 12.74
N ALA A 232 -6.12 -3.17 11.96
CA ALA A 232 -7.53 -3.11 12.35
C ALA A 232 -8.16 -4.49 12.65
N PRO A 233 -8.07 -5.52 11.82
CA PRO A 233 -8.57 -6.85 12.17
C PRO A 233 -7.63 -7.59 13.14
N ILE A 234 -6.31 -7.34 13.12
CA ILE A 234 -5.38 -8.05 13.98
C ILE A 234 -5.60 -7.69 15.44
N HIS A 235 -5.73 -6.39 15.79
CA HIS A 235 -5.91 -5.98 17.19
C HIS A 235 -7.22 -6.50 17.81
N LEU A 236 -8.21 -6.85 17.00
CA LEU A 236 -9.48 -7.45 17.44
C LEU A 236 -9.46 -8.98 17.43
N SER A 237 -8.36 -9.61 17.01
CA SER A 237 -8.26 -11.06 16.98
C SER A 237 -7.96 -11.66 18.35
N ASN A 238 -8.20 -12.95 18.50
CA ASN A 238 -8.01 -13.70 19.73
C ASN A 238 -8.74 -13.02 20.93
N GLN A 239 -8.00 -12.61 21.96
CA GLN A 239 -8.51 -11.88 23.14
C GLN A 239 -8.10 -10.41 23.13
N GLY A 240 -7.75 -9.90 21.95
CA GLY A 240 -7.13 -8.59 21.75
C GLY A 240 -5.61 -8.72 21.64
N VAL A 241 -5.04 -8.19 20.56
CA VAL A 241 -3.60 -8.26 20.28
C VAL A 241 -3.03 -6.84 20.31
N PRO A 242 -2.00 -6.56 21.11
CA PRO A 242 -1.26 -5.30 21.02
C PRO A 242 -0.63 -5.16 19.63
N VAL A 243 -0.96 -4.06 18.94
CA VAL A 243 -0.49 -3.78 17.57
C VAL A 243 0.16 -2.40 17.53
N ILE A 244 1.26 -2.28 16.79
CA ILE A 244 1.77 -0.99 16.30
C ILE A 244 1.80 -1.00 14.78
N VAL A 245 1.66 0.18 14.17
CA VAL A 245 1.79 0.38 12.73
C VAL A 245 3.04 1.22 12.48
N ILE A 246 3.98 0.64 11.73
CA ILE A 246 5.20 1.30 11.23
C ILE A 246 4.95 1.66 9.78
N GLY A 247 4.60 2.91 9.52
CA GLY A 247 4.29 3.43 8.20
C GLY A 247 5.55 3.90 7.46
N ILE A 248 5.72 3.48 6.22
CA ILE A 248 6.74 4.01 5.32
C ILE A 248 6.13 5.17 4.55
N PRO A 249 6.69 6.39 4.60
CA PRO A 249 6.16 7.54 3.88
C PRO A 249 6.19 7.32 2.36
N VAL A 250 5.04 7.47 1.71
CA VAL A 250 4.89 7.37 0.25
C VAL A 250 4.11 8.57 -0.25
N ARG A 251 4.72 9.37 -1.11
CA ARG A 251 4.00 10.41 -1.85
C ARG A 251 3.18 9.80 -2.97
N TYR A 252 2.01 10.38 -3.26
CA TYR A 252 1.11 9.98 -4.36
C TYR A 252 0.57 8.54 -4.26
N ILE A 253 0.39 8.07 -3.04
CA ILE A 253 -0.28 6.79 -2.76
C ILE A 253 -1.65 6.72 -3.48
N HIS A 254 -2.12 5.52 -3.85
CA HIS A 254 -3.37 5.30 -4.58
C HIS A 254 -3.40 5.98 -5.98
N THR A 255 -2.22 6.07 -6.60
CA THR A 255 -2.06 6.49 -8.00
C THR A 255 -1.18 5.49 -8.77
N HIS A 256 -0.82 5.80 -10.03
CA HIS A 256 0.07 4.96 -10.81
C HIS A 256 1.50 4.91 -10.26
N TYR A 257 1.95 6.00 -9.62
CA TYR A 257 3.32 6.18 -9.13
C TYR A 257 3.35 6.48 -7.64
N GLY A 258 4.30 5.91 -6.94
CA GLY A 258 4.69 6.31 -5.59
C GLY A 258 6.12 6.81 -5.58
N ILE A 259 6.43 7.73 -4.67
CA ILE A 259 7.79 8.18 -4.37
C ILE A 259 8.04 7.94 -2.87
N ALA A 260 9.14 7.28 -2.56
CA ALA A 260 9.54 6.99 -1.18
C ALA A 260 11.07 7.08 -1.03
N ALA A 261 11.55 7.26 0.19
CA ALA A 261 12.97 7.18 0.50
C ALA A 261 13.36 5.74 0.89
N HIS A 262 14.49 5.26 0.37
CA HIS A 262 15.02 3.94 0.72
C HIS A 262 15.42 3.88 2.20
N SER A 263 16.02 4.96 2.73
CA SER A 263 16.41 5.06 4.14
C SER A 263 15.22 4.92 5.10
N ASP A 264 14.02 5.35 4.72
CA ASP A 264 12.83 5.21 5.56
C ASP A 264 12.41 3.73 5.69
N VAL A 265 12.56 2.94 4.60
CA VAL A 265 12.34 1.48 4.61
C VAL A 265 13.36 0.77 5.50
N GLU A 266 14.65 1.12 5.36
CA GLU A 266 15.72 0.56 6.19
C GLU A 266 15.52 0.87 7.68
N ASN A 267 15.14 2.11 8.01
CA ASN A 267 14.86 2.51 9.40
C ASN A 267 13.60 1.83 9.96
N ALA A 268 12.58 1.59 9.13
CA ALA A 268 11.39 0.82 9.54
C ALA A 268 11.77 -0.62 9.92
N ALA A 269 12.57 -1.28 9.09
CA ALA A 269 13.03 -2.65 9.35
C ALA A 269 14.00 -2.72 10.54
N ARG A 270 14.89 -1.73 10.70
CA ARG A 270 15.78 -1.63 11.86
C ARG A 270 15.01 -1.47 13.17
N LEU A 271 13.99 -0.62 13.20
CA LEU A 271 13.16 -0.42 14.39
C LEU A 271 12.41 -1.71 14.74
N ALA A 272 11.78 -2.36 13.76
CA ALA A 272 11.07 -3.61 14.00
C ALA A 272 12.00 -4.72 14.51
N ALA A 273 13.19 -4.87 13.92
CA ALA A 273 14.17 -5.85 14.37
C ALA A 273 14.62 -5.56 15.81
N ALA A 274 14.90 -4.30 16.15
CA ALA A 274 15.31 -3.91 17.49
C ALA A 274 14.20 -4.16 18.53
N ILE A 275 12.94 -3.95 18.18
CA ILE A 275 11.80 -4.30 19.03
C ILE A 275 11.79 -5.80 19.28
N LEU A 276 11.89 -6.61 18.23
CA LEU A 276 11.82 -8.08 18.34
C LEU A 276 13.01 -8.68 19.09
N GLU A 277 14.22 -8.13 18.94
CA GLU A 277 15.41 -8.55 19.69
C GLU A 277 15.26 -8.37 21.21
N ARG A 278 14.44 -7.38 21.64
CA ARG A 278 14.21 -7.08 23.05
C ARG A 278 12.90 -7.63 23.61
N MET A 279 12.11 -8.34 22.78
CA MET A 279 10.86 -8.97 23.24
C MET A 279 11.11 -10.26 23.99
N ASP A 280 10.33 -10.41 25.05
CA ASP A 280 10.10 -11.66 25.77
C ASP A 280 8.67 -11.68 26.33
N ALA A 281 8.27 -12.79 26.92
CA ALA A 281 6.92 -12.95 27.47
C ALA A 281 6.61 -11.90 28.56
N ALA A 282 7.61 -11.51 29.37
CA ALA A 282 7.42 -10.52 30.41
C ALA A 282 7.18 -9.12 29.82
N GLN A 283 7.89 -8.75 28.75
CA GLN A 283 7.68 -7.47 28.06
C GLN A 283 6.33 -7.44 27.34
N ILE A 284 5.95 -8.52 26.64
CA ILE A 284 4.64 -8.62 25.94
C ILE A 284 3.49 -8.46 26.94
N SER A 285 3.60 -9.06 28.12
CA SER A 285 2.55 -8.97 29.16
C SER A 285 2.31 -7.56 29.72
N ARG A 286 3.18 -6.60 29.40
CA ARG A 286 3.03 -5.19 29.80
C ARG A 286 2.18 -4.38 28.83
N PHE A 287 1.93 -4.90 27.67
CA PHE A 287 1.17 -4.24 26.62
C PHE A 287 -0.29 -4.68 26.68
#